data_050b2d127f2833525751a03fa4d27cb6
#
_entry.id   050b2d127f2833525751a03fa4d27cb6
#
_cell.length_a   1.000
_cell.length_b   1.000
_cell.length_c   1.000
_cell.angle_alpha   90.00
_cell.angle_beta   90.00
_cell.angle_gamma   90.00
#
_symmetry.space_group_name_H-M   'P 1'
#
loop_
_entity.id
_entity.type
_entity.pdbx_description
1 polymer ?
#
loop_
_entity_poly.entity_id
_entity_poly.type
_entity_poly.pdbx_seq_one_letter_code
_entity_poly.pdbx_strand_id
1 'polypeptide(L)'
;MVEGKVEYLQMIQEPICRMSTISAIFKGFAATIVAGIAALSYTDINNWVLALSFVPVLLFLFLDIYYLQLERKYRYLYEQVRSDNHDIDFSMVLTKNKKAARARIWDCLLSPSIWLFYPAMIAILVAVFAFKLGGML
;
A
#
# COMPACT_ATOMS: atom_id res chain seq x y z
N MET A 1 -31.97 5.98 -16.36
CA MET A 1 -31.08 5.73 -15.22
C MET A 1 -31.79 4.84 -14.23
N VAL A 2 -31.17 3.76 -13.78
CA VAL A 2 -31.79 2.85 -12.82
C VAL A 2 -31.77 3.49 -11.43
N GLU A 3 -32.90 3.41 -10.72
CA GLU A 3 -33.02 3.91 -9.35
C GLU A 3 -31.99 3.22 -8.44
N GLY A 4 -31.35 3.98 -7.56
CA GLY A 4 -30.39 3.45 -6.60
C GLY A 4 -28.96 3.28 -7.15
N LYS A 5 -28.74 3.54 -8.45
CA LYS A 5 -27.39 3.41 -9.06
C LYS A 5 -26.38 4.36 -8.41
N VAL A 6 -26.77 5.61 -8.21
CA VAL A 6 -25.89 6.63 -7.61
C VAL A 6 -25.57 6.25 -6.17
N GLU A 7 -26.57 5.83 -5.41
CA GLU A 7 -26.39 5.40 -4.02
C GLU A 7 -25.46 4.19 -3.91
N TYR A 8 -25.62 3.22 -4.82
CA TYR A 8 -24.74 2.05 -4.89
C TYR A 8 -23.30 2.45 -5.19
N LEU A 9 -23.11 3.32 -6.19
CA LEU A 9 -21.77 3.80 -6.54
C LEU A 9 -21.11 4.55 -5.39
N GLN A 10 -21.86 5.38 -4.66
CA GLN A 10 -21.34 6.08 -3.48
C GLN A 10 -20.96 5.10 -2.38
N MET A 11 -21.74 4.05 -2.17
CA MET A 11 -21.46 3.01 -1.17
C MET A 11 -20.17 2.26 -1.51
N ILE A 12 -19.90 2.00 -2.78
CA ILE A 12 -18.66 1.35 -3.22
C ILE A 12 -17.47 2.30 -3.11
N GLN A 13 -17.67 3.58 -3.40
CA GLN A 13 -16.60 4.59 -3.39
C GLN A 13 -16.04 4.84 -1.98
N GLU A 14 -16.84 4.71 -0.96
CA GLU A 14 -16.42 4.95 0.43
C GLU A 14 -15.26 4.03 0.85
N PRO A 15 -15.34 2.67 0.67
CA PRO A 15 -14.18 1.81 0.94
C PRO A 15 -12.96 2.13 0.12
N ILE A 16 -13.13 2.54 -1.15
CA ILE A 16 -12.01 2.92 -2.03
C ILE A 16 -11.25 4.10 -1.42
N CYS A 17 -11.95 5.14 -1.01
CA CYS A 17 -11.34 6.31 -0.38
C CYS A 17 -10.66 5.94 0.93
N ARG A 18 -11.27 5.06 1.73
CA ARG A 18 -10.70 4.61 2.99
C ARG A 18 -9.42 3.82 2.78
N MET A 19 -9.39 2.90 1.79
CA MET A 19 -8.19 2.12 1.47
C MET A 19 -7.04 3.02 1.00
N SER A 20 -7.34 4.02 0.19
CA SER A 20 -6.36 5.00 -0.27
C SER A 20 -5.76 5.78 0.90
N THR A 21 -6.60 6.23 1.84
CA THR A 21 -6.16 6.94 3.06
C THR A 21 -5.28 6.05 3.93
N ILE A 22 -5.66 4.79 4.13
CA ILE A 22 -4.88 3.83 4.93
C ILE A 22 -3.51 3.59 4.29
N SER A 23 -3.45 3.46 2.96
CA SER A 23 -2.18 3.33 2.24
C SER A 23 -1.26 4.52 2.48
N ALA A 24 -1.80 5.75 2.43
CA ALA A 24 -1.05 6.97 2.72
C ALA A 24 -0.52 6.98 4.16
N ILE A 25 -1.33 6.52 5.12
CA ILE A 25 -0.93 6.42 6.53
C ILE A 25 0.22 5.43 6.70
N PHE A 26 0.16 4.25 6.06
CA PHE A 26 1.24 3.26 6.13
C PHE A 26 2.54 3.82 5.56
N LYS A 27 2.48 4.53 4.44
CA LYS A 27 3.65 5.18 3.86
C LYS A 27 4.23 6.24 4.79
N GLY A 28 3.37 7.02 5.44
CA GLY A 28 3.78 8.01 6.42
C GLY A 28 4.52 7.38 7.61
N PHE A 29 3.99 6.30 8.16
CA PHE A 29 4.64 5.58 9.25
C PHE A 29 5.98 4.96 8.81
N ALA A 30 6.02 4.33 7.63
CA ALA A 30 7.26 3.76 7.10
C ALA A 30 8.33 4.85 6.94
N ALA A 31 7.97 5.99 6.36
CA ALA A 31 8.90 7.11 6.20
C ALA A 31 9.38 7.66 7.54
N THR A 32 8.50 7.75 8.53
CA THR A 32 8.85 8.20 9.89
C THR A 32 9.85 7.25 10.54
N ILE A 33 9.62 5.94 10.43
CA ILE A 33 10.52 4.92 10.97
C ILE A 33 11.90 5.02 10.30
N VAL A 34 11.94 5.12 8.97
CA VAL A 34 13.19 5.24 8.22
C VAL A 34 13.94 6.52 8.63
N ALA A 35 13.24 7.65 8.71
CA ALA A 35 13.85 8.92 9.12
C ALA A 35 14.39 8.85 10.55
N GLY A 36 13.66 8.24 11.47
CA GLY A 36 14.08 8.04 12.85
C GLY A 36 15.33 7.18 12.95
N ILE A 37 15.38 6.07 12.23
CA ILE A 37 16.54 5.18 12.20
C ILE A 37 17.75 5.90 11.57
N ALA A 38 17.56 6.66 10.50
CA ALA A 38 18.64 7.43 9.89
C ALA A 38 19.21 8.47 10.87
N ALA A 39 18.35 9.16 11.62
CA ALA A 39 18.78 10.10 12.65
C ALA A 39 19.56 9.41 13.77
N LEU A 40 19.06 8.27 14.25
CA LEU A 40 19.71 7.51 15.32
C LEU A 40 21.02 6.85 14.86
N SER A 41 21.25 6.69 13.55
CA SER A 41 22.48 6.08 13.04
C SER A 41 23.74 6.88 13.37
N TYR A 42 23.59 8.16 13.73
CA TYR A 42 24.70 8.98 14.20
C TYR A 42 25.09 8.72 15.66
N THR A 43 24.33 7.89 16.37
CA THR A 43 24.62 7.48 17.75
C THR A 43 25.17 6.06 17.76
N ASP A 44 25.62 5.59 18.95
CA ASP A 44 26.14 4.23 19.12
C ASP A 44 25.02 3.21 19.17
N ILE A 45 24.36 3.00 18.03
CA ILE A 45 23.32 1.99 17.89
C ILE A 45 23.94 0.66 17.48
N ASN A 46 23.46 -0.42 18.10
CA ASN A 46 23.82 -1.77 17.71
C ASN A 46 23.34 -2.06 16.29
N ASN A 47 24.19 -2.69 15.47
CA ASN A 47 23.87 -3.06 14.09
C ASN A 47 22.62 -3.94 14.00
N TRP A 48 22.31 -4.72 15.03
CA TRP A 48 21.09 -5.52 15.09
C TRP A 48 19.82 -4.66 15.07
N VAL A 49 19.86 -3.51 15.74
CA VAL A 49 18.73 -2.57 15.74
C VAL A 49 18.48 -2.03 14.33
N LEU A 50 19.56 -1.71 13.61
CA LEU A 50 19.46 -1.27 12.22
C LEU A 50 18.90 -2.38 11.31
N ALA A 51 19.37 -3.61 11.49
CA ALA A 51 18.87 -4.76 10.72
C ALA A 51 17.39 -4.99 11.00
N LEU A 52 16.96 -4.88 12.26
CA LEU A 52 15.56 -5.06 12.63
C LEU A 52 14.66 -3.96 12.09
N SER A 53 15.20 -2.79 11.71
CA SER A 53 14.41 -1.70 11.13
C SER A 53 13.81 -2.05 9.76
N PHE A 54 14.36 -3.05 9.07
CA PHE A 54 13.78 -3.54 7.81
C PHE A 54 12.44 -4.24 8.01
N VAL A 55 12.23 -4.83 9.18
CA VAL A 55 11.00 -5.60 9.47
C VAL A 55 9.75 -4.73 9.39
N PRO A 56 9.66 -3.57 10.06
CA PRO A 56 8.49 -2.70 9.93
C PRO A 56 8.24 -2.24 8.49
N VAL A 57 9.28 -1.91 7.74
CA VAL A 57 9.15 -1.47 6.34
C VAL A 57 8.56 -2.58 5.49
N LEU A 58 9.05 -3.81 5.63
CA LEU A 58 8.53 -4.96 4.90
C LEU A 58 7.09 -5.28 5.31
N LEU A 59 6.77 -5.16 6.60
CA LEU A 59 5.42 -5.36 7.11
C LEU A 59 4.44 -4.36 6.49
N PHE A 60 4.80 -3.08 6.47
CA PHE A 60 3.96 -2.05 5.85
C PHE A 60 3.83 -2.26 4.35
N LEU A 61 4.88 -2.75 3.68
CA LEU A 61 4.81 -3.10 2.27
C LEU A 61 3.76 -4.19 2.02
N PHE A 62 3.77 -5.26 2.80
CA PHE A 62 2.77 -6.33 2.67
C PHE A 62 1.36 -5.82 2.93
N LEU A 63 1.18 -5.01 3.97
CA LEU A 63 -0.12 -4.43 4.29
C LEU A 63 -0.61 -3.51 3.17
N ASP A 64 0.28 -2.69 2.62
CA ASP A 64 -0.07 -1.78 1.53
C ASP A 64 -0.46 -2.55 0.27
N ILE A 65 0.26 -3.63 -0.06
CA ILE A 65 -0.11 -4.50 -1.17
C ILE A 65 -1.50 -5.11 -0.95
N TYR A 66 -1.76 -5.61 0.26
CA TYR A 66 -3.05 -6.21 0.62
C TYR A 66 -4.20 -5.20 0.42
N TYR A 67 -4.05 -4.00 0.97
CA TYR A 67 -5.08 -2.97 0.84
C TYR A 67 -5.20 -2.47 -0.60
N LEU A 68 -4.12 -2.43 -1.37
CA LEU A 68 -4.17 -2.07 -2.78
C LEU A 68 -4.94 -3.14 -3.58
N GLN A 69 -4.76 -4.42 -3.26
CA GLN A 69 -5.55 -5.48 -3.88
C GLN A 69 -7.04 -5.30 -3.61
N LEU A 70 -7.41 -4.98 -2.36
CA LEU A 70 -8.80 -4.70 -2.00
C LEU A 70 -9.33 -3.47 -2.73
N GLU A 71 -8.55 -2.39 -2.76
CA GLU A 71 -8.93 -1.17 -3.47
C GLU A 71 -9.23 -1.45 -4.94
N ARG A 72 -8.35 -2.21 -5.61
CA ARG A 72 -8.53 -2.55 -7.02
C ARG A 72 -9.77 -3.39 -7.26
N LYS A 73 -10.10 -4.31 -6.34
CA LYS A 73 -11.33 -5.10 -6.42
C LYS A 73 -12.57 -4.22 -6.24
N TYR A 74 -12.54 -3.27 -5.32
CA TYR A 74 -13.65 -2.32 -5.14
C TYR A 74 -13.79 -1.41 -6.36
N ARG A 75 -12.69 -0.96 -6.96
CA ARG A 75 -12.72 -0.17 -8.19
C ARG A 75 -13.29 -0.96 -9.36
N TYR A 76 -12.96 -2.25 -9.44
CA TYR A 76 -13.54 -3.14 -10.44
C TYR A 76 -15.06 -3.25 -10.27
N LEU A 77 -15.54 -3.46 -9.06
CA LEU A 77 -16.97 -3.49 -8.76
C LEU A 77 -17.63 -2.16 -9.14
N TYR A 78 -17.01 -1.04 -8.80
CA TYR A 78 -17.49 0.29 -9.16
C TYR A 78 -17.66 0.43 -10.69
N GLU A 79 -16.65 0.02 -11.44
CA GLU A 79 -16.71 0.09 -12.92
C GLU A 79 -17.80 -0.83 -13.50
N GLN A 80 -17.99 -2.02 -12.92
CA GLN A 80 -19.05 -2.92 -13.35
C GLN A 80 -20.43 -2.31 -13.12
N VAL A 81 -20.66 -1.70 -12.00
CA VAL A 81 -21.93 -1.02 -11.68
C VAL A 81 -22.10 0.21 -12.55
N ARG A 82 -21.05 1.02 -12.71
CA ARG A 82 -21.09 2.25 -13.51
C ARG A 82 -21.42 1.97 -14.97
N SER A 83 -20.88 0.89 -15.53
CA SER A 83 -21.08 0.51 -16.94
C SER A 83 -22.32 -0.35 -17.16
N ASP A 84 -23.17 -0.52 -16.16
CA ASP A 84 -24.40 -1.32 -16.20
C ASP A 84 -24.16 -2.81 -16.46
N ASN A 85 -22.95 -3.31 -16.18
CA ASN A 85 -22.61 -4.73 -16.31
C ASN A 85 -22.84 -5.51 -15.00
N HIS A 86 -23.45 -4.89 -14.00
CA HIS A 86 -23.74 -5.49 -12.71
C HIS A 86 -25.10 -5.00 -12.22
N ASP A 87 -25.88 -5.90 -11.63
CA ASP A 87 -27.18 -5.55 -11.06
C ASP A 87 -27.02 -4.66 -9.84
N ILE A 88 -27.96 -3.75 -9.65
CA ILE A 88 -27.99 -2.86 -8.48
C ILE A 88 -28.67 -3.58 -7.33
N ASP A 89 -27.90 -4.41 -6.65
CA ASP A 89 -28.35 -5.23 -5.52
C ASP A 89 -27.75 -4.79 -4.19
N PHE A 90 -26.96 -3.70 -4.18
CA PHE A 90 -26.23 -3.19 -3.02
C PHE A 90 -25.28 -4.21 -2.41
N SER A 91 -24.89 -5.25 -3.16
CA SER A 91 -23.92 -6.23 -2.73
C SER A 91 -22.51 -5.65 -2.79
N MET A 92 -21.73 -5.89 -1.74
CA MET A 92 -20.32 -5.54 -1.66
C MET A 92 -19.42 -6.75 -1.87
N VAL A 93 -19.94 -7.82 -2.49
CA VAL A 93 -19.17 -9.02 -2.81
C VAL A 93 -18.14 -8.68 -3.89
N LEU A 94 -16.88 -8.89 -3.57
CA LEU A 94 -15.79 -8.60 -4.49
C LEU A 94 -15.50 -9.78 -5.40
N THR A 95 -15.00 -9.49 -6.61
CA THR A 95 -14.58 -10.52 -7.55
C THR A 95 -13.43 -11.35 -6.98
N LYS A 96 -13.45 -12.65 -7.24
CA LYS A 96 -12.32 -13.54 -6.94
C LYS A 96 -11.29 -13.55 -8.07
N ASN A 97 -11.64 -13.00 -9.24
CA ASN A 97 -10.74 -12.94 -10.39
C ASN A 97 -9.77 -11.77 -10.25
N LYS A 98 -8.62 -12.01 -9.66
CA LYS A 98 -7.58 -11.00 -9.45
C LYS A 98 -7.07 -10.41 -10.77
N LYS A 99 -7.04 -11.21 -11.83
CA LYS A 99 -6.57 -10.75 -13.14
C LYS A 99 -7.50 -9.68 -13.72
N ALA A 100 -8.81 -9.91 -13.66
CA ALA A 100 -9.80 -8.95 -14.17
C ALA A 100 -9.74 -7.63 -13.38
N ALA A 101 -9.56 -7.71 -12.08
CA ALA A 101 -9.49 -6.53 -11.20
C ALA A 101 -8.10 -5.88 -11.15
N ARG A 102 -7.12 -6.43 -11.86
CA ARG A 102 -5.70 -6.02 -11.78
C ARG A 102 -5.18 -6.04 -10.35
N ALA A 103 -5.61 -7.03 -9.58
CA ALA A 103 -5.30 -7.18 -8.16
C ALA A 103 -4.31 -8.29 -7.86
N ARG A 104 -3.58 -8.80 -8.86
CA ARG A 104 -2.48 -9.72 -8.64
C ARG A 104 -1.37 -9.05 -7.84
N ILE A 105 -0.64 -9.82 -7.05
CA ILE A 105 0.50 -9.30 -6.28
C ILE A 105 1.49 -8.58 -7.20
N TRP A 106 1.79 -9.15 -8.37
CA TRP A 106 2.70 -8.54 -9.34
C TRP A 106 2.16 -7.21 -9.87
N ASP A 107 0.86 -7.14 -10.18
CA ASP A 107 0.23 -5.90 -10.64
C ASP A 107 0.33 -4.80 -9.58
N CYS A 108 0.16 -5.17 -8.30
CA CYS A 108 0.27 -4.24 -7.19
C CYS A 108 1.72 -3.81 -6.95
N LEU A 109 2.67 -4.75 -7.02
CA LEU A 109 4.09 -4.44 -6.88
C LEU A 109 4.61 -3.49 -7.95
N LEU A 110 4.09 -3.61 -9.18
CA LEU A 110 4.45 -2.74 -10.29
C LEU A 110 3.72 -1.40 -10.25
N SER A 111 2.79 -1.21 -9.33
CA SER A 111 2.11 0.07 -9.14
C SER A 111 3.14 1.15 -8.78
N PRO A 112 3.11 2.35 -9.42
CA PRO A 112 4.04 3.43 -9.08
C PRO A 112 4.02 3.79 -7.59
N SER A 113 2.87 3.70 -6.94
CA SER A 113 2.72 3.99 -5.52
C SER A 113 3.57 3.08 -4.63
N ILE A 114 3.71 1.81 -4.98
CA ILE A 114 4.50 0.83 -4.22
C ILE A 114 5.92 0.75 -4.76
N TRP A 115 6.07 0.66 -6.08
CA TRP A 115 7.37 0.45 -6.72
C TRP A 115 8.32 1.62 -6.53
N LEU A 116 7.82 2.85 -6.49
CA LEU A 116 8.67 4.03 -6.27
C LEU A 116 8.96 4.28 -4.80
N PHE A 117 7.97 4.06 -3.92
CA PHE A 117 8.10 4.41 -2.51
C PHE A 117 8.93 3.39 -1.73
N TYR A 118 8.55 2.11 -1.75
CA TYR A 118 9.18 1.10 -0.89
C TYR A 118 10.60 0.76 -1.30
N PRO A 119 10.95 0.61 -2.58
CA PRO A 119 12.36 0.46 -2.96
C PRO A 119 13.22 1.65 -2.57
N ALA A 120 12.69 2.88 -2.63
CA ALA A 120 13.40 4.07 -2.18
C ALA A 120 13.68 4.02 -0.67
N MET A 121 12.68 3.61 0.13
CA MET A 121 12.86 3.46 1.58
C MET A 121 13.88 2.39 1.92
N ILE A 122 13.82 1.24 1.24
CA ILE A 122 14.78 0.16 1.43
C ILE A 122 16.19 0.62 1.03
N ALA A 123 16.33 1.36 -0.07
CA ALA A 123 17.60 1.90 -0.52
C ALA A 123 18.21 2.85 0.52
N ILE A 124 17.39 3.69 1.15
CA ILE A 124 17.84 4.59 2.22
C ILE A 124 18.34 3.78 3.42
N LEU A 125 17.60 2.76 3.84
CA LEU A 125 18.00 1.89 4.95
C LEU A 125 19.31 1.13 4.64
N VAL A 126 19.44 0.62 3.43
CA VAL A 126 20.66 -0.06 2.99
C VAL A 126 21.84 0.90 3.01
N ALA A 127 21.66 2.13 2.53
CA ALA A 127 22.71 3.15 2.55
C ALA A 127 23.13 3.49 3.98
N VAL A 128 22.18 3.70 4.88
CA VAL A 128 22.46 3.97 6.29
C VAL A 128 23.23 2.82 6.93
N PHE A 129 22.79 1.59 6.68
CA PHE A 129 23.44 0.40 7.22
C PHE A 129 24.87 0.25 6.69
N ALA A 130 25.06 0.46 5.39
CA ALA A 130 26.38 0.37 4.72
C ALA A 130 27.33 1.43 5.27
N PHE A 131 26.87 2.68 5.42
CA PHE A 131 27.70 3.75 5.97
C PHE A 131 28.09 3.46 7.42
N LYS A 132 27.18 2.92 8.20
CA LYS A 132 27.46 2.55 9.58
C LYS A 132 28.49 1.42 9.69
N LEU A 133 28.34 0.38 8.85
CA LEU A 133 29.31 -0.72 8.79
C LEU A 133 30.68 -0.26 8.26
N GLY A 134 30.70 0.71 7.35
CA GLY A 134 31.90 1.28 6.79
C GLY A 134 32.61 2.29 7.71
N GLY A 135 32.02 2.57 8.89
CA GLY A 135 32.60 3.53 9.83
C GLY A 135 32.49 4.99 9.43
N MET A 136 31.62 5.31 8.47
CA MET A 136 31.40 6.67 7.98
C MET A 136 30.43 7.47 8.86
N LEU A 137 29.70 6.79 9.72
CA LEU A 137 28.72 7.39 10.65
C LEU A 137 29.16 7.20 12.10
#